data_5475c87ead002c15e507dfec93e3f5c3
#
_entry.id   5475c87ead002c15e507dfec93e3f5c3
#
_cell.length_a   1.000
_cell.length_b   1.000
_cell.length_c   1.000
_cell.angle_alpha   90.00
_cell.angle_beta   90.00
_cell.angle_gamma   90.00
#
_symmetry.space_group_name_H-M   'P 1'
#
loop_
_entity.id
_entity.type
_entity.pdbx_description
1 polymer ?
#
loop_
_entity_poly.entity_id
_entity_poly.type
_entity_poly.pdbx_seq_one_letter_code
_entity_poly.pdbx_strand_id
1 'polypeptide(L)'
;NGLFSEFGMDLWRKMSQDLNYNVMFSPRGIINLAHSDAQMNAYARRGNSMRLNGIDAVLLNREQVKEIIPMADFSDNVRFPIFGGLMQPSAGTARHDAVAWGYARQADSMGVDIIQNCEVIGFDVSAGKINGIRTSRGNIKAKKVGLCVAGSTNILAEKLNMTLPIETHLLQACVSEPIKPVLDNVVTFGAGHFYVSQSDKGEMVMGGDLDGYN
;
A
#
# COMPACT_ATOMS: atom_id res chain seq x y z
N ASN A 1 11.21 12.50 2.29
CA ASN A 1 10.06 11.58 2.35
C ASN A 1 9.26 11.74 3.65
N GLY A 2 9.86 12.11 4.81
CA GLY A 2 9.16 12.26 6.10
C GLY A 2 7.94 13.18 6.03
N LEU A 3 8.11 14.37 5.47
CA LEU A 3 7.02 15.35 5.32
C LEU A 3 5.84 14.80 4.48
N PHE A 4 6.12 14.06 3.41
CA PHE A 4 5.05 13.43 2.63
C PHE A 4 4.32 12.33 3.41
N SER A 5 5.04 11.58 4.25
CA SER A 5 4.44 10.54 5.08
C SER A 5 3.52 11.13 6.15
N GLU A 6 3.96 12.21 6.80
CA GLU A 6 3.15 12.94 7.80
C GLU A 6 1.89 13.54 7.17
N PHE A 7 2.06 14.29 6.07
CA PHE A 7 0.94 14.82 5.30
C PHE A 7 -0.02 13.71 4.85
N GLY A 8 0.51 12.59 4.36
CA GLY A 8 -0.27 11.43 3.97
C GLY A 8 -1.08 10.84 5.13
N MET A 9 -0.49 10.77 6.33
CA MET A 9 -1.22 10.30 7.52
C MET A 9 -2.36 11.24 7.92
N ASP A 10 -2.18 12.54 7.81
CA ASP A 10 -3.24 13.50 8.06
C ASP A 10 -4.38 13.39 7.05
N LEU A 11 -4.05 13.14 5.78
CA LEU A 11 -5.06 12.83 4.75
C LEU A 11 -5.84 11.56 5.10
N TRP A 12 -5.16 10.48 5.50
CA TRP A 12 -5.82 9.23 5.88
C TRP A 12 -6.80 9.43 7.04
N ARG A 13 -6.43 10.19 8.07
CA ARG A 13 -7.29 10.48 9.24
C ARG A 13 -8.56 11.21 8.87
N LYS A 14 -8.50 12.09 7.86
CA LYS A 14 -9.63 12.95 7.42
C LYS A 14 -10.41 12.36 6.24
N MET A 15 -9.85 11.41 5.53
CA MET A 15 -10.36 10.93 4.24
C MET A 15 -11.82 10.49 4.29
N SER A 16 -12.26 9.82 5.36
CA SER A 16 -13.66 9.40 5.51
C SER A 16 -14.62 10.59 5.60
N GLN A 17 -14.20 11.69 6.22
CA GLN A 17 -14.98 12.93 6.30
C GLN A 17 -14.97 13.66 4.96
N ASP A 18 -13.80 13.82 4.35
CA ASP A 18 -13.63 14.55 3.10
C ASP A 18 -14.39 13.90 1.93
N LEU A 19 -14.43 12.57 1.90
CA LEU A 19 -15.14 11.80 0.89
C LEU A 19 -16.62 11.52 1.26
N ASN A 20 -17.05 11.90 2.45
CA ASN A 20 -18.35 11.48 3.00
C ASN A 20 -18.60 9.98 2.80
N TYR A 21 -17.57 9.17 3.04
CA TYR A 21 -17.57 7.73 2.85
C TYR A 21 -16.55 7.05 3.75
N ASN A 22 -16.96 6.04 4.52
CA ASN A 22 -16.05 5.36 5.43
C ASN A 22 -15.04 4.49 4.66
N VAL A 23 -13.79 4.94 4.57
CA VAL A 23 -12.69 4.21 3.95
C VAL A 23 -12.10 3.12 4.86
N MET A 24 -12.66 2.95 6.05
CA MET A 24 -12.26 1.95 7.03
C MET A 24 -10.76 2.03 7.36
N PHE A 25 -10.25 3.25 7.52
CA PHE A 25 -8.89 3.44 8.03
C PHE A 25 -8.83 3.08 9.51
N SER A 26 -7.94 2.16 9.84
CA SER A 26 -7.71 1.66 11.20
C SER A 26 -6.25 1.92 11.60
N PRO A 27 -5.98 2.88 12.51
CA PRO A 27 -4.64 3.16 13.00
C PRO A 27 -4.21 2.11 14.01
N ARG A 28 -3.75 0.97 13.54
CA ARG A 28 -3.40 -0.21 14.35
C ARG A 28 -1.92 -0.27 14.71
N GLY A 29 -1.11 0.60 14.13
CA GLY A 29 0.34 0.53 14.21
C GLY A 29 0.96 -0.50 13.25
N ILE A 30 2.21 -0.26 12.91
CA ILE A 30 3.05 -1.19 12.15
C ILE A 30 4.33 -1.47 12.93
N ILE A 31 4.74 -2.74 12.99
CA ILE A 31 5.96 -3.18 13.63
C ILE A 31 6.87 -3.77 12.55
N ASN A 32 8.04 -3.17 12.37
CA ASN A 32 9.10 -3.71 11.54
C ASN A 32 10.02 -4.56 12.42
N LEU A 33 10.00 -5.88 12.26
CA LEU A 33 10.82 -6.80 13.06
C LEU A 33 12.29 -6.73 12.65
N ALA A 34 13.15 -6.75 13.65
CA ALA A 34 14.60 -6.86 13.47
C ALA A 34 15.07 -8.26 13.86
N HIS A 35 15.95 -8.84 13.05
CA HIS A 35 16.47 -10.20 13.18
C HIS A 35 17.99 -10.22 13.42
N SER A 36 18.58 -9.06 13.71
CA SER A 36 20.00 -8.92 14.06
C SER A 36 20.26 -7.59 14.74
N ASP A 37 21.40 -7.48 15.46
CA ASP A 37 21.88 -6.22 16.02
C ASP A 37 22.11 -5.13 14.95
N ALA A 38 22.58 -5.52 13.78
CA ALA A 38 22.78 -4.59 12.67
C ALA A 38 21.43 -3.96 12.22
N GLN A 39 20.36 -4.73 12.17
CA GLN A 39 19.02 -4.21 11.88
C GLN A 39 18.49 -3.35 13.02
N MET A 40 18.68 -3.75 14.29
CA MET A 40 18.32 -2.92 15.44
C MET A 40 19.03 -1.55 15.40
N ASN A 41 20.33 -1.52 15.10
CA ASN A 41 21.09 -0.28 14.94
C ASN A 41 20.58 0.57 13.76
N ALA A 42 20.20 -0.05 12.65
CA ALA A 42 19.58 0.64 11.52
C ALA A 42 18.21 1.23 11.89
N TYR A 43 17.40 0.48 12.64
CA TYR A 43 16.10 0.94 13.12
C TYR A 43 16.20 2.04 14.17
N ALA A 44 17.23 2.04 15.03
CA ALA A 44 17.50 3.15 15.94
C ALA A 44 17.77 4.46 15.18
N ARG A 45 18.61 4.42 14.14
CA ARG A 45 18.86 5.57 13.26
C ARG A 45 17.61 6.02 12.50
N ARG A 46 16.87 5.05 11.91
CA ARG A 46 15.61 5.33 11.21
C ARG A 46 14.58 5.95 12.13
N GLY A 47 14.38 5.40 13.32
CA GLY A 47 13.44 5.92 14.32
C GLY A 47 13.81 7.33 14.78
N ASN A 48 15.10 7.63 14.96
CA ASN A 48 15.54 9.00 15.25
C ASN A 48 15.22 9.96 14.12
N SER A 49 15.51 9.57 12.87
CA SER A 49 15.18 10.38 11.70
C SER A 49 13.66 10.59 11.57
N MET A 50 12.84 9.58 11.86
CA MET A 50 11.39 9.71 11.85
C MET A 50 10.92 10.74 12.89
N ARG A 51 11.37 10.63 14.13
CA ARG A 51 11.01 11.57 15.22
C ARG A 51 11.44 13.00 14.94
N LEU A 52 12.61 13.20 14.34
CA LEU A 52 13.06 14.54 13.92
C LEU A 52 12.16 15.16 12.84
N ASN A 53 11.40 14.35 12.11
CA ASN A 53 10.43 14.81 11.11
C ASN A 53 8.97 14.74 11.61
N GLY A 54 8.74 14.67 12.93
CA GLY A 54 7.40 14.67 13.51
C GLY A 54 6.68 13.33 13.45
N ILE A 55 7.29 12.28 12.91
CA ILE A 55 6.67 10.95 12.78
C ILE A 55 6.89 10.18 14.07
N ASP A 56 5.83 9.62 14.64
CA ASP A 56 5.92 8.75 15.80
C ASP A 56 6.69 7.46 15.45
N ALA A 57 7.68 7.15 16.28
CA ALA A 57 8.48 5.95 16.10
C ALA A 57 9.03 5.48 17.45
N VAL A 58 8.81 4.22 17.76
CA VAL A 58 9.22 3.58 19.02
C VAL A 58 10.14 2.40 18.71
N LEU A 59 11.36 2.44 19.24
CA LEU A 59 12.24 1.28 19.18
C LEU A 59 11.86 0.32 20.30
N LEU A 60 11.56 -0.92 19.95
CA LEU A 60 11.14 -1.96 20.86
C LEU A 60 12.23 -3.01 21.02
N ASN A 61 12.50 -3.43 22.24
CA ASN A 61 13.32 -4.60 22.49
C ASN A 61 12.49 -5.90 22.29
N ARG A 62 13.17 -7.06 22.38
CA ARG A 62 12.57 -8.38 22.16
C ARG A 62 11.35 -8.63 23.06
N GLU A 63 11.45 -8.31 24.35
CA GLU A 63 10.36 -8.55 25.32
C GLU A 63 9.15 -7.68 25.04
N GLN A 64 9.36 -6.42 24.69
CA GLN A 64 8.28 -5.51 24.29
C GLN A 64 7.58 -5.97 23.01
N VAL A 65 8.32 -6.50 22.03
CA VAL A 65 7.73 -7.08 20.82
C VAL A 65 6.91 -8.32 21.18
N LYS A 66 7.40 -9.17 22.09
CA LYS A 66 6.68 -10.37 22.57
C LYS A 66 5.37 -10.03 23.28
N GLU A 67 5.32 -8.94 24.03
CA GLU A 67 4.08 -8.46 24.65
C GLU A 67 3.03 -8.05 23.63
N ILE A 68 3.46 -7.47 22.50
CA ILE A 68 2.56 -6.95 21.45
C ILE A 68 2.09 -8.05 20.50
N ILE A 69 2.99 -8.98 20.13
CA ILE A 69 2.69 -10.09 19.23
C ILE A 69 3.04 -11.45 19.85
N PRO A 70 2.35 -11.84 20.92
CA PRO A 70 2.70 -13.04 21.69
C PRO A 70 2.58 -14.36 20.92
N MET A 71 1.88 -14.34 19.77
CA MET A 71 1.73 -15.52 18.90
C MET A 71 2.96 -15.77 18.03
N ALA A 72 3.92 -14.85 17.93
CA ALA A 72 5.15 -15.08 17.18
C ALA A 72 6.08 -16.05 17.91
N ASP A 73 6.89 -16.78 17.14
CA ASP A 73 7.88 -17.69 17.72
C ASP A 73 9.13 -16.91 18.17
N PHE A 74 9.34 -16.87 19.47
CA PHE A 74 10.50 -16.24 20.12
C PHE A 74 11.56 -17.24 20.57
N SER A 75 11.51 -18.48 20.10
CA SER A 75 12.58 -19.44 20.38
C SER A 75 13.88 -19.04 19.69
N ASP A 76 14.99 -19.55 20.23
CA ASP A 76 16.32 -19.25 19.65
C ASP A 76 16.67 -20.20 18.47
N ASN A 77 15.81 -21.21 18.23
CA ASN A 77 16.01 -22.21 17.19
C ASN A 77 15.39 -21.85 15.84
N VAL A 78 14.72 -20.68 15.74
CA VAL A 78 14.14 -20.23 14.49
C VAL A 78 15.22 -19.67 13.55
N ARG A 79 15.01 -19.83 12.25
CA ARG A 79 15.95 -19.34 11.22
C ARG A 79 16.21 -17.83 11.32
N PHE A 80 15.22 -17.06 11.75
CA PHE A 80 15.28 -15.61 11.88
C PHE A 80 14.76 -15.18 13.26
N PRO A 81 15.59 -15.27 14.31
CA PRO A 81 15.19 -14.90 15.66
C PRO A 81 14.86 -13.40 15.74
N ILE A 82 13.87 -13.06 16.58
CA ILE A 82 13.44 -11.69 16.78
C ILE A 82 14.32 -11.03 17.85
N PHE A 83 15.03 -9.96 17.48
CA PHE A 83 15.87 -9.15 18.37
C PHE A 83 15.13 -7.95 18.95
N GLY A 84 14.09 -7.50 18.25
CA GLY A 84 13.30 -6.34 18.60
C GLY A 84 12.56 -5.82 17.36
N GLY A 85 12.23 -4.54 17.35
CA GLY A 85 11.54 -3.94 16.22
C GLY A 85 11.46 -2.42 16.27
N LEU A 86 11.03 -1.84 15.19
CA LEU A 86 10.65 -0.42 15.09
C LEU A 86 9.15 -0.33 14.88
N MET A 87 8.44 0.22 15.85
CA MET A 87 7.00 0.45 15.76
C MET A 87 6.71 1.88 15.33
N GLN A 88 5.74 2.03 14.45
CA GLN A 88 5.08 3.29 14.13
C GLN A 88 3.61 3.19 14.56
N PRO A 89 3.24 3.75 15.73
CA PRO A 89 1.92 3.59 16.32
C PRO A 89 0.78 4.16 15.48
N SER A 90 1.00 5.30 14.83
CA SER A 90 -0.03 5.96 14.00
C SER A 90 -0.28 5.31 12.64
N ALA A 91 0.58 4.41 12.19
CA ALA A 91 0.37 3.67 10.96
C ALA A 91 -0.82 2.70 11.10
N GLY A 92 -1.32 2.22 9.98
CA GLY A 92 -2.49 1.34 10.02
C GLY A 92 -2.83 0.71 8.69
N THR A 93 -4.04 0.21 8.61
CA THR A 93 -4.62 -0.38 7.41
C THR A 93 -5.83 0.42 6.93
N ALA A 94 -6.11 0.37 5.65
CA ALA A 94 -7.36 0.86 5.07
C ALA A 94 -7.88 -0.20 4.09
N ARG A 95 -9.19 -0.25 3.91
CA ARG A 95 -9.76 -1.14 2.90
C ARG A 95 -9.63 -0.53 1.52
N HIS A 96 -8.85 -1.18 0.67
CA HIS A 96 -8.56 -0.69 -0.68
C HIS A 96 -9.82 -0.49 -1.55
N ASP A 97 -10.80 -1.40 -1.43
CA ASP A 97 -12.10 -1.31 -2.11
C ASP A 97 -12.92 -0.10 -1.60
N ALA A 98 -12.97 0.10 -0.29
CA ALA A 98 -13.66 1.25 0.31
C ALA A 98 -13.02 2.59 -0.10
N VAL A 99 -11.69 2.64 -0.18
CA VAL A 99 -10.96 3.82 -0.67
C VAL A 99 -11.32 4.11 -2.12
N ALA A 100 -11.26 3.09 -2.99
CA ALA A 100 -11.62 3.22 -4.40
C ALA A 100 -13.06 3.70 -4.59
N TRP A 101 -14.01 3.10 -3.86
CA TRP A 101 -15.41 3.52 -3.88
C TRP A 101 -15.64 4.92 -3.34
N GLY A 102 -14.93 5.32 -2.27
CA GLY A 102 -15.01 6.65 -1.70
C GLY A 102 -14.62 7.73 -2.72
N TYR A 103 -13.48 7.55 -3.38
CA TYR A 103 -13.03 8.45 -4.45
C TYR A 103 -13.96 8.45 -5.65
N ALA A 104 -14.42 7.28 -6.10
CA ALA A 104 -15.31 7.16 -7.24
C ALA A 104 -16.64 7.89 -6.98
N ARG A 105 -17.26 7.69 -5.80
CA ARG A 105 -18.49 8.38 -5.42
C ARG A 105 -18.34 9.88 -5.36
N GLN A 106 -17.23 10.35 -4.79
CA GLN A 106 -16.96 11.79 -4.73
C GLN A 106 -16.71 12.37 -6.11
N ALA A 107 -15.96 11.69 -6.98
CA ALA A 107 -15.74 12.11 -8.36
C ALA A 107 -17.06 12.19 -9.14
N ASP A 108 -17.90 11.16 -9.03
CA ASP A 108 -19.25 11.13 -9.64
C ASP A 108 -20.11 12.34 -9.17
N SER A 109 -20.12 12.63 -7.87
CA SER A 109 -20.84 13.77 -7.32
C SER A 109 -20.34 15.14 -7.82
N MET A 110 -19.10 15.20 -8.31
CA MET A 110 -18.48 16.37 -8.93
C MET A 110 -18.71 16.42 -10.45
N GLY A 111 -19.47 15.50 -11.02
CA GLY A 111 -19.81 15.44 -12.45
C GLY A 111 -18.79 14.70 -13.31
N VAL A 112 -17.97 13.83 -12.73
CA VAL A 112 -17.07 12.96 -13.47
C VAL A 112 -17.82 11.71 -13.95
N ASP A 113 -17.83 11.47 -15.26
CA ASP A 113 -18.40 10.26 -15.84
C ASP A 113 -17.45 9.07 -15.60
N ILE A 114 -17.90 8.06 -14.87
CA ILE A 114 -17.18 6.82 -14.61
C ILE A 114 -17.75 5.69 -15.45
N ILE A 115 -17.01 5.26 -16.45
CA ILE A 115 -17.44 4.21 -17.39
C ILE A 115 -16.71 2.91 -17.05
N GLN A 116 -17.38 2.03 -16.33
CA GLN A 116 -16.85 0.71 -15.96
C GLN A 116 -16.93 -0.27 -17.15
N ASN A 117 -16.09 -1.31 -17.12
CA ASN A 117 -16.01 -2.33 -18.17
C ASN A 117 -15.84 -1.71 -19.57
N CYS A 118 -15.00 -0.70 -19.67
CA CYS A 118 -14.71 0.05 -20.88
C CYS A 118 -13.19 0.07 -21.09
N GLU A 119 -12.69 -0.91 -21.83
CA GLU A 119 -11.26 -1.05 -22.10
C GLU A 119 -10.79 0.00 -23.10
N VAL A 120 -9.66 0.65 -22.80
CA VAL A 120 -8.96 1.54 -23.74
C VAL A 120 -8.10 0.70 -24.66
N ILE A 121 -8.50 0.60 -25.92
CA ILE A 121 -7.83 -0.21 -26.93
C ILE A 121 -6.85 0.59 -27.82
N GLY A 122 -6.85 1.91 -27.73
CA GLY A 122 -5.94 2.77 -28.47
C GLY A 122 -6.24 4.26 -28.34
N PHE A 123 -5.51 5.04 -29.10
CA PHE A 123 -5.58 6.50 -29.07
C PHE A 123 -5.88 7.05 -30.47
N ASP A 124 -6.56 8.19 -30.51
CA ASP A 124 -6.71 8.99 -31.74
C ASP A 124 -5.71 10.15 -31.67
N VAL A 125 -4.70 10.10 -32.53
CA VAL A 125 -3.62 11.09 -32.58
C VAL A 125 -3.50 11.60 -34.02
N SER A 126 -3.51 12.91 -34.20
CA SER A 126 -3.21 13.54 -35.48
C SER A 126 -2.30 14.76 -35.31
N ALA A 127 -1.35 14.93 -36.21
CA ALA A 127 -0.36 16.01 -36.16
C ALA A 127 0.34 16.16 -34.79
N GLY A 128 0.65 15.04 -34.13
CA GLY A 128 1.31 15.00 -32.82
C GLY A 128 0.43 15.43 -31.63
N LYS A 129 -0.87 15.53 -31.82
CA LYS A 129 -1.84 15.91 -30.77
C LYS A 129 -2.84 14.80 -30.55
N ILE A 130 -3.17 14.58 -29.27
CA ILE A 130 -4.24 13.68 -28.87
C ILE A 130 -5.60 14.33 -29.16
N ASN A 131 -6.52 13.58 -29.80
CA ASN A 131 -7.89 14.00 -30.07
C ASN A 131 -8.91 13.17 -29.26
N GLY A 132 -8.49 12.01 -28.76
CA GLY A 132 -9.33 11.13 -28.01
C GLY A 132 -8.74 9.75 -27.79
N ILE A 133 -9.59 8.87 -27.31
CA ILE A 133 -9.28 7.46 -27.08
C ILE A 133 -10.27 6.56 -27.79
N ARG A 134 -9.80 5.39 -28.20
CA ARG A 134 -10.64 4.31 -28.70
C ARG A 134 -10.88 3.29 -27.62
N THR A 135 -12.12 2.94 -27.38
CA THR A 135 -12.51 2.01 -26.33
C THR A 135 -13.33 0.86 -26.87
N SER A 136 -13.49 -0.19 -26.06
CA SER A 136 -14.41 -1.32 -26.36
C SER A 136 -15.88 -0.90 -26.48
N ARG A 137 -16.23 0.32 -26.05
CA ARG A 137 -17.60 0.88 -26.09
C ARG A 137 -17.75 2.06 -27.05
N GLY A 138 -16.77 2.31 -27.91
CA GLY A 138 -16.76 3.41 -28.85
C GLY A 138 -15.65 4.43 -28.56
N ASN A 139 -15.63 5.50 -29.35
CA ASN A 139 -14.57 6.51 -29.26
C ASN A 139 -15.00 7.66 -28.34
N ILE A 140 -14.07 8.12 -27.52
CA ILE A 140 -14.27 9.27 -26.61
C ILE A 140 -13.33 10.37 -27.06
N LYS A 141 -13.86 11.54 -27.41
CA LYS A 141 -13.07 12.72 -27.77
C LYS A 141 -12.54 13.38 -26.51
N ALA A 142 -11.24 13.66 -26.47
CA ALA A 142 -10.58 14.34 -25.35
C ALA A 142 -9.38 15.16 -25.84
N LYS A 143 -9.22 16.35 -25.28
CA LYS A 143 -8.08 17.23 -25.56
C LYS A 143 -6.83 16.84 -24.75
N LYS A 144 -7.01 16.14 -23.63
CA LYS A 144 -5.96 15.66 -22.72
C LYS A 144 -6.36 14.27 -22.22
N VAL A 145 -5.39 13.41 -22.09
CA VAL A 145 -5.57 12.03 -21.56
C VAL A 145 -4.52 11.78 -20.49
N GLY A 146 -4.95 11.32 -19.33
CA GLY A 146 -4.07 10.87 -18.25
C GLY A 146 -4.03 9.35 -18.20
N LEU A 147 -2.85 8.76 -18.14
CA LEU A 147 -2.64 7.32 -17.95
C LEU A 147 -2.45 7.03 -16.46
N CYS A 148 -3.50 6.54 -15.80
CA CYS A 148 -3.49 6.15 -14.37
C CYS A 148 -3.81 4.66 -14.26
N VAL A 149 -3.01 3.82 -14.91
CA VAL A 149 -3.30 2.39 -15.17
C VAL A 149 -2.29 1.44 -14.53
N ALA A 150 -1.51 1.94 -13.58
CA ALA A 150 -0.54 1.17 -12.80
C ALA A 150 0.30 0.21 -13.66
N GLY A 151 0.22 -1.10 -13.43
CA GLY A 151 0.98 -2.12 -14.15
C GLY A 151 0.76 -2.18 -15.66
N SER A 152 -0.35 -1.62 -16.17
CA SER A 152 -0.63 -1.57 -17.61
C SER A 152 -0.07 -0.31 -18.30
N THR A 153 0.71 0.52 -17.61
CA THR A 153 1.18 1.81 -18.13
C THR A 153 1.99 1.65 -19.42
N ASN A 154 2.96 0.74 -19.45
CA ASN A 154 3.78 0.54 -20.66
C ASN A 154 2.98 -0.03 -21.83
N ILE A 155 2.02 -0.92 -21.56
CA ILE A 155 1.14 -1.49 -22.60
C ILE A 155 0.38 -0.38 -23.35
N LEU A 156 -0.09 0.64 -22.63
CA LEU A 156 -0.78 1.77 -23.27
C LEU A 156 0.20 2.80 -23.84
N ALA A 157 1.35 3.03 -23.22
CA ALA A 157 2.38 3.94 -23.72
C ALA A 157 2.94 3.47 -25.06
N GLU A 158 3.17 2.17 -25.25
CA GLU A 158 3.62 1.57 -26.51
C GLU A 158 2.65 1.86 -27.69
N LYS A 159 1.35 1.94 -27.42
CA LYS A 159 0.34 2.32 -28.45
C LYS A 159 0.50 3.77 -28.94
N LEU A 160 1.29 4.56 -28.23
CA LEU A 160 1.66 5.93 -28.59
C LEU A 160 3.11 6.03 -29.06
N ASN A 161 3.80 4.91 -29.28
CA ASN A 161 5.24 4.83 -29.56
C ASN A 161 6.09 5.54 -28.48
N MET A 162 5.64 5.47 -27.21
CA MET A 162 6.35 6.01 -26.05
C MET A 162 6.97 4.87 -25.26
N THR A 163 8.26 5.00 -24.93
CA THR A 163 8.94 4.10 -24.00
C THR A 163 9.12 4.81 -22.66
N LEU A 164 8.62 4.21 -21.59
CA LEU A 164 8.78 4.72 -20.23
C LEU A 164 9.75 3.81 -19.45
N PRO A 165 10.64 4.36 -18.62
CA PRO A 165 11.55 3.58 -17.79
C PRO A 165 10.80 2.99 -16.58
N ILE A 166 9.76 2.21 -16.84
CA ILE A 166 8.89 1.56 -15.83
C ILE A 166 8.92 0.06 -16.09
N GLU A 167 9.21 -0.69 -15.06
CA GLU A 167 9.15 -2.14 -15.05
C GLU A 167 8.07 -2.59 -14.08
N THR A 168 7.21 -3.52 -14.50
CA THR A 168 6.11 -4.03 -13.70
C THR A 168 6.46 -5.41 -13.17
N HIS A 169 6.42 -5.56 -11.85
CA HIS A 169 6.67 -6.82 -11.17
C HIS A 169 5.38 -7.35 -10.53
N LEU A 170 5.24 -8.65 -10.54
CA LEU A 170 4.16 -9.33 -9.83
C LEU A 170 4.51 -9.45 -8.35
N LEU A 171 3.54 -9.14 -7.49
CA LEU A 171 3.62 -9.35 -6.05
C LEU A 171 2.60 -10.40 -5.64
N GLN A 172 2.98 -11.28 -4.73
CA GLN A 172 2.06 -12.27 -4.19
C GLN A 172 1.38 -11.76 -2.92
N ALA A 173 0.10 -12.03 -2.80
CA ALA A 173 -0.66 -11.83 -1.58
C ALA A 173 -1.67 -12.97 -1.41
N CYS A 174 -1.91 -13.36 -0.18
CA CYS A 174 -2.90 -14.37 0.16
C CYS A 174 -3.67 -13.98 1.42
N VAL A 175 -4.83 -14.57 1.57
CA VAL A 175 -5.67 -14.44 2.77
C VAL A 175 -6.03 -15.83 3.28
N SER A 176 -6.13 -15.96 4.61
CA SER A 176 -6.58 -17.19 5.24
C SER A 176 -8.10 -17.23 5.35
N GLU A 177 -8.64 -18.36 5.77
CA GLU A 177 -9.97 -18.40 6.37
C GLU A 177 -10.01 -17.48 7.61
N PRO A 178 -11.19 -16.93 7.96
CA PRO A 178 -11.34 -16.10 9.15
C PRO A 178 -11.04 -16.86 10.44
N ILE A 179 -10.27 -16.26 11.30
CA ILE A 179 -9.97 -16.76 12.66
C ILE A 179 -10.33 -15.69 13.70
N LYS A 180 -10.31 -16.08 14.97
CA LYS A 180 -10.50 -15.11 16.07
C LYS A 180 -9.43 -14.00 15.98
N PRO A 181 -9.74 -12.76 16.44
CA PRO A 181 -8.75 -11.70 16.52
C PRO A 181 -7.54 -12.14 17.38
N VAL A 182 -6.36 -12.14 16.77
CA VAL A 182 -5.09 -12.51 17.42
C VAL A 182 -3.96 -11.55 17.09
N LEU A 183 -4.14 -10.68 16.08
CA LEU A 183 -3.11 -9.76 15.61
C LEU A 183 -3.69 -8.36 15.39
N ASP A 184 -3.39 -7.47 16.32
CA ASP A 184 -3.89 -6.09 16.27
C ASP A 184 -3.05 -5.19 15.34
N ASN A 185 -1.76 -5.46 15.23
CA ASN A 185 -0.82 -4.64 14.46
C ASN A 185 -0.53 -5.23 13.08
N VAL A 186 -0.06 -4.39 12.18
CA VAL A 186 0.62 -4.87 10.97
C VAL A 186 2.05 -5.23 11.35
N VAL A 187 2.49 -6.41 10.98
CA VAL A 187 3.85 -6.89 11.24
C VAL A 187 4.58 -7.06 9.92
N THR A 188 5.78 -6.48 9.81
CA THR A 188 6.66 -6.67 8.67
C THR A 188 7.90 -7.42 9.07
N PHE A 189 8.34 -8.28 8.19
CA PHE A 189 9.53 -9.09 8.37
C PHE A 189 10.72 -8.39 7.72
N GLY A 190 11.69 -7.96 8.54
CA GLY A 190 12.76 -7.09 8.07
C GLY A 190 13.81 -7.75 7.15
N ALA A 191 13.86 -9.08 7.09
CA ALA A 191 14.82 -9.82 6.26
C ALA A 191 14.29 -10.19 4.87
N GLY A 192 12.98 -10.12 4.66
CA GLY A 192 12.39 -10.45 3.37
C GLY A 192 11.07 -9.72 3.20
N HIS A 193 10.94 -8.73 2.46
CA HIS A 193 9.79 -7.86 2.13
C HIS A 193 8.38 -8.46 2.36
N PHE A 194 8.20 -9.13 3.49
CA PHE A 194 6.98 -9.84 3.86
C PHE A 194 6.22 -9.07 4.94
N TYR A 195 4.92 -9.08 4.86
CA TYR A 195 4.03 -8.53 5.89
C TYR A 195 2.90 -9.49 6.24
N VAL A 196 2.39 -9.34 7.44
CA VAL A 196 1.17 -9.99 7.91
C VAL A 196 0.33 -8.99 8.69
N SER A 197 -0.97 -9.03 8.51
CA SER A 197 -1.96 -8.29 9.28
C SER A 197 -3.23 -9.12 9.40
N GLN A 198 -4.12 -8.77 10.32
CA GLN A 198 -5.44 -9.39 10.39
C GLN A 198 -6.50 -8.39 9.93
N SER A 199 -7.39 -8.83 9.05
CA SER A 199 -8.48 -8.00 8.55
C SER A 199 -9.57 -7.82 9.60
N ASP A 200 -10.48 -6.89 9.37
CA ASP A 200 -11.68 -6.66 10.18
C ASP A 200 -12.67 -7.84 10.14
N LYS A 201 -12.53 -8.74 9.17
CA LYS A 201 -13.30 -9.98 9.05
C LYS A 201 -12.65 -11.19 9.72
N GLY A 202 -11.42 -11.01 10.23
CA GLY A 202 -10.66 -12.06 10.90
C GLY A 202 -9.68 -12.82 10.01
N GLU A 203 -9.62 -12.56 8.71
CA GLU A 203 -8.67 -13.20 7.81
C GLU A 203 -7.24 -12.68 8.08
N MET A 204 -6.26 -13.59 8.08
CA MET A 204 -4.85 -13.19 8.03
C MET A 204 -4.51 -12.78 6.60
N VAL A 205 -4.09 -11.55 6.43
CA VAL A 205 -3.64 -11.01 5.13
C VAL A 205 -2.12 -11.05 5.12
N MET A 206 -1.56 -11.79 4.20
CA MET A 206 -0.12 -12.01 4.07
C MET A 206 0.31 -11.65 2.65
N GLY A 207 1.43 -11.00 2.51
CA GLY A 207 1.96 -10.67 1.20
C GLY A 207 3.36 -10.08 1.29
N GLY A 208 3.94 -9.90 0.15
CA GLY A 208 5.29 -9.38 -0.02
C GLY A 208 6.08 -10.17 -1.02
N ASP A 209 7.29 -9.71 -1.22
CA ASP A 209 8.26 -10.21 -2.17
C ASP A 209 7.81 -10.21 -3.64
N LEU A 210 8.77 -10.23 -4.53
CA LEU A 210 8.55 -10.33 -5.97
C LEU A 210 8.31 -11.80 -6.33
N ASP A 211 7.35 -12.04 -7.20
CA ASP A 211 7.23 -13.34 -7.85
C ASP A 211 8.43 -13.53 -8.78
N GLY A 212 9.25 -14.53 -8.52
CA GLY A 212 10.41 -14.87 -9.34
C GLY A 212 10.07 -15.49 -10.70
N TYR A 213 8.81 -15.66 -11.00
CA TYR A 213 8.34 -16.16 -12.29
C TYR A 213 8.09 -14.97 -13.24
N ASN A 214 9.15 -14.53 -13.89
CA ASN A 214 9.09 -13.64 -15.04
C ASN A 214 9.51 -14.39 -16.29
#